data_6a9ab943374af25f128c5ac15d3b1795
#
_entry.id   6a9ab943374af25f128c5ac15d3b1795
#
_cell.length_a   1.000
_cell.length_b   1.000
_cell.length_c   1.000
_cell.angle_alpha   90.00
_cell.angle_beta   90.00
_cell.angle_gamma   90.00
#
_symmetry.space_group_name_H-M   'P 1'
#
loop_
_entity.id
_entity.type
_entity.pdbx_description
1 polymer ?
#
loop_
_entity_poly.entity_id
_entity_poly.type
_entity_poly.pdbx_seq_one_letter_code
_entity_poly.pdbx_strand_id
1 'polypeptide(L)'
;SKFENKSIEELNHIDINSLPKGKERERVVKVRVNQSFFRSSILASYNSTCCITGINHSELLVAGHIKPWSQDEQNRLNPRNGIAINALHDKAFENGLITITPDYKIKISDVLLKSKKTDSLEKYFFQYENKDIFLPSKFLPDIEFLKYHNENRFQR
;
A
#
# COMPACT_ATOMS: atom_id res chain seq x y z
N SER A 1 1.82 -5.82 -4.16
CA SER A 1 2.39 -7.10 -4.57
C SER A 1 2.54 -8.05 -3.39
N LYS A 2 2.41 -9.35 -3.62
CA LYS A 2 2.56 -10.38 -2.58
C LYS A 2 3.93 -10.35 -1.91
N PHE A 3 4.96 -9.89 -2.63
CA PHE A 3 6.32 -9.88 -2.11
C PHE A 3 6.61 -8.68 -1.20
N GLU A 4 5.86 -7.60 -1.34
CA GLU A 4 6.08 -6.37 -0.57
C GLU A 4 5.73 -6.51 0.91
N ASN A 5 5.03 -7.57 1.28
CA ASN A 5 4.53 -7.77 2.65
C ASN A 5 5.30 -8.83 3.42
N LYS A 6 6.43 -9.29 2.90
CA LYS A 6 7.28 -10.24 3.60
C LYS A 6 8.03 -9.58 4.74
N SER A 7 8.05 -10.24 5.89
CA SER A 7 8.82 -9.77 7.04
C SER A 7 10.27 -10.24 6.96
N ILE A 8 11.13 -9.62 7.78
CA ILE A 8 12.53 -10.05 7.89
C ILE A 8 12.62 -11.48 8.42
N GLU A 9 11.72 -11.86 9.33
CA GLU A 9 11.66 -13.22 9.86
C GLU A 9 11.38 -14.24 8.75
N GLU A 10 10.51 -13.91 7.80
CA GLU A 10 10.24 -14.79 6.66
C GLU A 10 11.46 -14.96 5.77
N LEU A 11 12.32 -13.95 5.66
CA LEU A 11 13.57 -14.05 4.91
C LEU A 11 14.54 -15.05 5.54
N ASN A 12 14.53 -15.17 6.85
CA ASN A 12 15.38 -16.13 7.58
C ASN A 12 15.00 -17.58 7.29
N HIS A 13 13.81 -17.84 6.78
CA HIS A 13 13.35 -19.18 6.42
C HIS A 13 13.58 -19.51 4.93
N ILE A 14 14.16 -18.59 4.16
CA ILE A 14 14.48 -18.84 2.77
C ILE A 14 15.71 -19.74 2.67
N ASP A 15 15.55 -20.90 2.01
CA ASP A 15 16.67 -21.75 1.69
C ASP A 15 17.46 -21.15 0.53
N ILE A 16 18.63 -20.60 0.85
CA ILE A 16 19.51 -19.96 -0.14
C ILE A 16 19.93 -20.93 -1.22
N ASN A 17 20.04 -22.22 -0.91
CA ASN A 17 20.43 -23.23 -1.90
C ASN A 17 19.35 -23.52 -2.94
N SER A 18 18.09 -23.19 -2.65
CA SER A 18 16.98 -23.32 -3.59
C SER A 18 16.81 -22.11 -4.51
N LEU A 19 17.57 -21.04 -4.29
CA LEU A 19 17.51 -19.81 -5.09
C LEU A 19 18.37 -19.95 -6.36
N PRO A 20 18.08 -19.13 -7.41
CA PRO A 20 18.93 -19.04 -8.57
C PRO A 20 20.38 -18.74 -8.21
N LYS A 21 21.33 -19.25 -8.99
CA LYS A 21 22.76 -19.06 -8.73
C LYS A 21 23.25 -17.69 -9.19
N GLY A 22 24.37 -17.21 -8.58
CA GLY A 22 25.08 -16.01 -9.01
C GLY A 22 24.32 -14.72 -8.75
N LYS A 23 24.37 -13.79 -9.74
CA LYS A 23 23.80 -12.46 -9.63
C LYS A 23 22.27 -12.44 -9.43
N GLU A 24 21.60 -13.44 -9.98
CA GLU A 24 20.13 -13.55 -9.80
C GLU A 24 19.76 -13.86 -8.37
N ARG A 25 20.54 -14.71 -7.69
CA ARG A 25 20.36 -15.01 -6.27
C ARG A 25 20.52 -13.75 -5.42
N GLU A 26 21.60 -13.01 -5.64
CA GLU A 26 21.86 -11.77 -4.93
C GLU A 26 20.75 -10.75 -5.16
N ARG A 27 20.27 -10.63 -6.40
CA ARG A 27 19.18 -9.71 -6.75
C ARG A 27 17.89 -10.07 -6.03
N VAL A 28 17.51 -11.36 -5.99
CA VAL A 28 16.29 -11.82 -5.31
C VAL A 28 16.36 -11.52 -3.83
N VAL A 29 17.48 -11.82 -3.17
CA VAL A 29 17.68 -11.52 -1.75
C VAL A 29 17.60 -10.02 -1.49
N LYS A 30 18.27 -9.21 -2.30
CA LYS A 30 18.25 -7.74 -2.16
C LYS A 30 16.83 -7.17 -2.31
N VAL A 31 16.08 -7.64 -3.29
CA VAL A 31 14.69 -7.19 -3.49
C VAL A 31 13.84 -7.51 -2.27
N ARG A 32 13.94 -8.71 -1.71
CA ARG A 32 13.17 -9.10 -0.53
C ARG A 32 13.55 -8.33 0.72
N VAL A 33 14.84 -8.06 0.91
CA VAL A 33 15.32 -7.22 2.02
C VAL A 33 14.75 -5.82 1.91
N ASN A 34 14.80 -5.23 0.71
CA ASN A 34 14.27 -3.89 0.45
C ASN A 34 12.75 -3.83 0.70
N GLN A 35 12.01 -4.85 0.30
CA GLN A 35 10.57 -4.93 0.54
C GLN A 35 10.24 -5.03 2.03
N SER A 36 10.99 -5.83 2.78
CA SER A 36 10.83 -5.93 4.24
C SER A 36 11.16 -4.62 4.92
N PHE A 37 12.21 -3.94 4.48
CA PHE A 37 12.58 -2.62 5.00
C PHE A 37 11.46 -1.61 4.74
N PHE A 38 10.93 -1.56 3.52
CA PHE A 38 9.83 -0.67 3.17
C PHE A 38 8.60 -0.93 4.05
N ARG A 39 8.20 -2.20 4.18
CA ARG A 39 7.08 -2.59 5.04
C ARG A 39 7.29 -2.12 6.48
N SER A 40 8.47 -2.40 7.04
CA SER A 40 8.78 -2.01 8.41
C SER A 40 8.71 -0.50 8.61
N SER A 41 9.24 0.27 7.65
CA SER A 41 9.22 1.72 7.70
C SER A 41 7.80 2.27 7.65
N ILE A 42 6.96 1.74 6.77
CA ILE A 42 5.58 2.19 6.63
C ILE A 42 4.76 1.84 7.86
N LEU A 43 4.83 0.59 8.34
CA LEU A 43 4.07 0.20 9.52
C LEU A 43 4.50 1.00 10.75
N ALA A 44 5.80 1.27 10.91
CA ALA A 44 6.29 2.11 12.01
C ALA A 44 5.72 3.53 11.90
N SER A 45 5.72 4.12 10.71
CA SER A 45 5.21 5.48 10.47
C SER A 45 3.73 5.62 10.82
N TYR A 46 2.94 4.58 10.55
CA TYR A 46 1.49 4.57 10.79
C TYR A 46 1.10 3.93 12.13
N ASN A 47 2.07 3.57 12.98
CA ASN A 47 1.82 2.88 14.26
C ASN A 47 1.00 1.60 14.04
N SER A 48 1.32 0.84 13.00
CA SER A 48 0.61 -0.39 12.60
C SER A 48 -0.90 -0.19 12.49
N THR A 49 -1.32 0.93 11.93
CA THR A 49 -2.74 1.30 11.80
C THR A 49 -3.09 1.53 10.33
N CYS A 50 -4.17 0.91 9.87
CA CYS A 50 -4.68 1.12 8.51
C CYS A 50 -5.12 2.58 8.33
N CYS A 51 -4.63 3.22 7.29
CA CYS A 51 -4.97 4.62 7.01
C CYS A 51 -6.44 4.84 6.63
N ILE A 52 -7.14 3.79 6.20
CA ILE A 52 -8.56 3.87 5.81
C ILE A 52 -9.49 3.54 6.99
N THR A 53 -9.29 2.37 7.60
CA THR A 53 -10.23 1.82 8.58
C THR A 53 -9.81 1.96 10.02
N GLY A 54 -8.52 2.21 10.27
CA GLY A 54 -7.98 2.21 11.63
C GLY A 54 -7.73 0.81 12.19
N ILE A 55 -7.86 -0.25 11.40
CA ILE A 55 -7.47 -1.60 11.83
C ILE A 55 -6.02 -1.58 12.27
N ASN A 56 -5.74 -2.09 13.46
CA ASN A 56 -4.41 -2.02 14.08
C ASN A 56 -3.75 -3.39 14.29
N HIS A 57 -4.07 -4.35 13.45
CA HIS A 57 -3.44 -5.67 13.42
C HIS A 57 -2.48 -5.75 12.24
N SER A 58 -1.18 -5.77 12.51
CA SER A 58 -0.15 -5.75 11.47
C SER A 58 -0.28 -6.91 10.47
N GLU A 59 -0.81 -8.05 10.93
CA GLU A 59 -1.04 -9.22 10.08
C GLU A 59 -2.05 -8.99 8.96
N LEU A 60 -2.95 -8.02 9.15
CA LEU A 60 -3.96 -7.63 8.17
C LEU A 60 -3.53 -6.47 7.30
N LEU A 61 -2.35 -5.89 7.56
CA LEU A 61 -1.87 -4.70 6.89
C LEU A 61 -0.79 -5.02 5.87
N VAL A 62 -0.79 -4.23 4.82
CA VAL A 62 0.25 -4.21 3.81
C VAL A 62 0.84 -2.80 3.72
N ALA A 63 2.06 -2.70 3.24
CA ALA A 63 2.66 -1.44 2.85
C ALA A 63 2.41 -1.25 1.36
N GLY A 64 1.41 -0.43 1.03
CA GLY A 64 1.04 -0.15 -0.34
C GLY A 64 1.88 0.98 -0.93
N HIS A 65 2.38 0.83 -2.15
CA HIS A 65 3.00 1.92 -2.89
C HIS A 65 1.91 2.82 -3.47
N ILE A 66 2.08 4.13 -3.34
CA ILE A 66 1.16 5.12 -3.91
C ILE A 66 1.41 5.24 -5.41
N LYS A 67 2.63 5.62 -5.79
CA LYS A 67 3.09 5.53 -7.17
C LYS A 67 3.76 4.18 -7.36
N PRO A 68 3.32 3.37 -8.34
CA PRO A 68 3.84 2.01 -8.47
C PRO A 68 5.37 1.99 -8.58
N TRP A 69 5.98 1.06 -7.91
CA TRP A 69 7.42 0.88 -7.92
C TRP A 69 7.97 0.72 -9.35
N SER A 70 7.24 0.04 -10.25
CA SER A 70 7.65 -0.12 -11.65
C SER A 70 7.70 1.20 -12.42
N GLN A 71 7.02 2.23 -11.94
CA GLN A 71 6.95 3.54 -12.59
C GLN A 71 7.92 4.55 -11.98
N ASP A 72 8.50 4.24 -10.81
CA ASP A 72 9.43 5.16 -10.14
C ASP A 72 10.41 4.39 -9.28
N GLU A 73 11.49 3.96 -9.93
CA GLU A 73 12.53 3.16 -9.29
C GLU A 73 13.23 3.89 -8.14
N GLN A 74 13.38 5.21 -8.25
CA GLN A 74 14.07 6.01 -7.23
C GLN A 74 13.28 6.11 -5.93
N ASN A 75 11.97 5.98 -5.99
CA ASN A 75 11.08 6.14 -4.84
C ASN A 75 10.52 4.83 -4.29
N ARG A 76 11.12 3.68 -4.65
CA ARG A 76 10.68 2.37 -4.16
C ARG A 76 10.70 2.24 -2.66
N LEU A 77 11.73 2.80 -2.01
CA LEU A 77 11.93 2.72 -0.57
C LEU A 77 11.56 4.01 0.15
N ASN A 78 11.09 5.01 -0.59
CA ASN A 78 10.72 6.28 -0.01
C ASN A 78 9.46 6.10 0.84
N PRO A 79 9.52 6.32 2.17
CA PRO A 79 8.36 6.13 3.04
C PRO A 79 7.22 7.09 2.72
N ARG A 80 7.48 8.21 2.03
CA ARG A 80 6.44 9.13 1.57
C ARG A 80 5.68 8.60 0.36
N ASN A 81 6.15 7.50 -0.23
CA ASN A 81 5.48 6.80 -1.32
C ASN A 81 4.74 5.55 -0.85
N GLY A 82 4.42 5.49 0.42
CA GLY A 82 3.76 4.32 1.00
C GLY A 82 2.64 4.67 1.95
N ILE A 83 1.72 3.74 2.09
CA ILE A 83 0.63 3.80 3.05
C ILE A 83 0.48 2.46 3.75
N ALA A 84 0.14 2.48 5.04
CA ALA A 84 -0.29 1.28 5.74
C ALA A 84 -1.79 1.10 5.49
N ILE A 85 -2.17 -0.02 4.94
CA ILE A 85 -3.53 -0.25 4.48
C ILE A 85 -3.89 -1.73 4.60
N ASN A 86 -5.14 -2.05 4.94
CA ASN A 86 -5.55 -3.44 5.00
C ASN A 86 -5.62 -4.05 3.58
N ALA A 87 -5.58 -5.38 3.51
CA ALA A 87 -5.46 -6.08 2.23
C ALA A 87 -6.62 -5.82 1.27
N LEU A 88 -7.84 -5.68 1.78
CA LEU A 88 -9.00 -5.40 0.92
C LEU A 88 -8.89 -4.03 0.27
N HIS A 89 -8.61 -3.00 1.06
CA HIS A 89 -8.49 -1.64 0.55
C HIS A 89 -7.23 -1.43 -0.26
N ASP A 90 -6.16 -2.18 0.04
CA ASP A 90 -4.96 -2.19 -0.80
C ASP A 90 -5.29 -2.68 -2.22
N LYS A 91 -6.06 -3.76 -2.32
CA LYS A 91 -6.51 -4.27 -3.61
C LYS A 91 -7.34 -3.24 -4.37
N ALA A 92 -8.25 -2.58 -3.67
CA ALA A 92 -9.07 -1.52 -4.26
C ALA A 92 -8.21 -0.33 -4.70
N PHE A 93 -7.24 0.08 -3.89
CA PHE A 93 -6.34 1.18 -4.20
C PHE A 93 -5.46 0.86 -5.42
N GLU A 94 -4.88 -0.34 -5.44
CA GLU A 94 -4.06 -0.82 -6.56
C GLU A 94 -4.84 -0.83 -7.88
N ASN A 95 -6.11 -1.20 -7.83
CA ASN A 95 -6.98 -1.25 -9.02
C ASN A 95 -7.71 0.05 -9.31
N GLY A 96 -7.45 1.10 -8.57
CA GLY A 96 -8.04 2.41 -8.81
C GLY A 96 -9.52 2.53 -8.43
N LEU A 97 -10.03 1.61 -7.62
CA LEU A 97 -11.41 1.69 -7.12
C LEU A 97 -11.55 2.69 -5.97
N ILE A 98 -10.46 2.98 -5.30
CA ILE A 98 -10.36 4.07 -4.33
C ILE A 98 -9.06 4.83 -4.59
N THR A 99 -9.00 6.07 -4.10
CA THR A 99 -7.78 6.86 -4.08
C THR A 99 -7.77 7.75 -2.86
N ILE A 100 -6.65 8.42 -2.63
CA ILE A 100 -6.48 9.41 -1.58
C ILE A 100 -6.14 10.73 -2.27
N THR A 101 -6.87 11.77 -1.95
CA THR A 101 -6.67 13.09 -2.55
C THR A 101 -5.45 13.80 -1.96
N PRO A 102 -4.94 14.86 -2.61
CA PRO A 102 -3.81 15.63 -2.07
C PRO A 102 -4.08 16.28 -0.70
N ASP A 103 -5.34 16.44 -0.31
CA ASP A 103 -5.71 16.89 1.02
C ASP A 103 -6.03 15.74 2.00
N TYR A 104 -5.57 14.54 1.66
CA TYR A 104 -5.64 13.33 2.50
C TYR A 104 -7.05 12.85 2.79
N LYS A 105 -7.94 12.99 1.82
CA LYS A 105 -9.31 12.45 1.89
C LYS A 105 -9.47 11.24 1.00
N ILE A 106 -10.33 10.33 1.41
CA ILE A 106 -10.64 9.12 0.67
C ILE A 106 -11.66 9.44 -0.42
N LYS A 107 -11.41 8.97 -1.65
CA LYS A 107 -12.37 9.05 -2.75
C LYS A 107 -12.68 7.66 -3.26
N ILE A 108 -13.98 7.39 -3.42
CA ILE A 108 -14.47 6.13 -3.97
C ILE A 108 -14.75 6.34 -5.47
N SER A 109 -14.32 5.39 -6.29
CA SER A 109 -14.55 5.44 -7.74
C SER A 109 -16.04 5.36 -8.06
N ASP A 110 -16.46 6.07 -9.10
CA ASP A 110 -17.81 5.93 -9.65
C ASP A 110 -18.12 4.51 -10.11
N VAL A 111 -17.09 3.74 -10.48
CA VAL A 111 -17.25 2.32 -10.81
C VAL A 111 -17.88 1.54 -9.66
N LEU A 112 -17.47 1.82 -8.41
CA LEU A 112 -18.09 1.23 -7.23
C LEU A 112 -19.41 1.92 -6.85
N LEU A 113 -19.42 3.25 -6.85
CA LEU A 113 -20.59 4.03 -6.40
C LEU A 113 -21.84 3.75 -7.25
N LYS A 114 -21.65 3.45 -8.55
CA LYS A 114 -22.74 3.14 -9.47
C LYS A 114 -23.09 1.66 -9.55
N SER A 115 -22.32 0.79 -8.90
CA SER A 115 -22.64 -0.62 -8.86
C SER A 115 -23.81 -0.87 -7.90
N LYS A 116 -24.44 -2.07 -8.02
CA LYS A 116 -25.53 -2.43 -7.13
C LYS A 116 -25.09 -2.33 -5.69
N LYS A 117 -25.78 -1.49 -4.91
CA LYS A 117 -25.48 -1.29 -3.49
C LYS A 117 -25.72 -2.57 -2.71
N THR A 118 -24.72 -3.00 -1.95
CA THR A 118 -24.82 -4.09 -0.99
C THR A 118 -24.43 -3.57 0.38
N ASP A 119 -24.81 -4.28 1.44
CA ASP A 119 -24.41 -3.92 2.80
C ASP A 119 -22.89 -3.91 2.95
N SER A 120 -22.19 -4.83 2.29
CA SER A 120 -20.73 -4.89 2.30
C SER A 120 -20.09 -3.70 1.62
N LEU A 121 -20.61 -3.27 0.46
CA LEU A 121 -20.08 -2.09 -0.23
C LEU A 121 -20.30 -0.83 0.59
N GLU A 122 -21.47 -0.68 1.20
CA GLU A 122 -21.74 0.45 2.09
C GLU A 122 -20.76 0.47 3.26
N LYS A 123 -20.62 -0.66 3.93
CA LYS A 123 -19.83 -0.80 5.16
C LYS A 123 -18.32 -0.67 4.91
N TYR A 124 -17.83 -1.25 3.82
CA TYR A 124 -16.39 -1.30 3.57
C TYR A 124 -15.89 -0.22 2.62
N PHE A 125 -16.78 0.45 1.87
CA PHE A 125 -16.36 1.46 0.91
C PHE A 125 -17.14 2.77 1.00
N PHE A 126 -18.45 2.77 0.78
CA PHE A 126 -19.22 4.01 0.60
C PHE A 126 -19.18 4.92 1.83
N GLN A 127 -19.16 4.34 3.03
CA GLN A 127 -19.08 5.14 4.24
C GLN A 127 -17.80 5.97 4.36
N TYR A 128 -16.75 5.59 3.65
CA TYR A 128 -15.46 6.28 3.72
C TYR A 128 -15.33 7.44 2.73
N GLU A 129 -16.27 7.62 1.83
CA GLU A 129 -16.21 8.71 0.85
C GLU A 129 -16.05 10.07 1.55
N ASN A 130 -15.04 10.81 1.13
CA ASN A 130 -14.64 12.12 1.66
C ASN A 130 -14.20 12.16 3.12
N LYS A 131 -13.99 11.03 3.76
CA LYS A 131 -13.40 11.01 5.10
C LYS A 131 -11.89 11.19 5.05
N ASP A 132 -11.34 11.78 6.10
CA ASP A 132 -9.89 11.90 6.25
C ASP A 132 -9.27 10.54 6.51
N ILE A 133 -8.08 10.31 5.96
CA ILE A 133 -7.29 9.14 6.34
C ILE A 133 -6.71 9.32 7.74
N PHE A 134 -6.36 8.20 8.40
CA PHE A 134 -5.51 8.25 9.58
C PHE A 134 -4.10 8.59 9.13
N LEU A 135 -3.59 9.74 9.58
CA LEU A 135 -2.28 10.24 9.16
C LEU A 135 -1.16 9.52 9.90
N PRO A 136 -0.01 9.30 9.25
CA PRO A 136 1.16 8.77 9.94
C PRO A 136 1.75 9.81 10.90
N SER A 137 2.51 9.33 11.90
CA SER A 137 3.26 10.22 12.81
C SER A 137 4.51 10.80 12.14
N LYS A 138 5.02 10.13 11.10
CA LYS A 138 6.17 10.54 10.30
C LYS A 138 5.89 10.26 8.83
N PHE A 139 6.56 11.00 7.96
CA PHE A 139 6.55 10.75 6.49
C PHE A 139 5.13 10.78 5.91
N LEU A 140 4.49 11.94 5.98
CA LEU A 140 3.23 12.15 5.28
C LEU A 140 3.35 11.74 3.82
N PRO A 141 2.32 11.13 3.23
CA PRO A 141 2.31 10.83 1.81
C PRO A 141 2.64 12.07 0.98
N ASP A 142 3.57 11.93 0.05
CA ASP A 142 3.94 13.02 -0.84
C ASP A 142 2.76 13.36 -1.75
N ILE A 143 2.41 14.64 -1.80
CA ILE A 143 1.28 15.14 -2.60
C ILE A 143 1.45 14.80 -4.07
N GLU A 144 2.68 14.84 -4.60
CA GLU A 144 2.94 14.52 -6.00
C GLU A 144 2.65 13.04 -6.31
N PHE A 145 2.94 12.14 -5.37
CA PHE A 145 2.59 10.72 -5.54
C PHE A 145 1.08 10.51 -5.49
N LEU A 146 0.39 11.21 -4.61
CA LEU A 146 -1.08 11.16 -4.56
C LEU A 146 -1.69 11.67 -5.86
N LYS A 147 -1.19 12.78 -6.38
CA LYS A 147 -1.63 13.30 -7.69
C LYS A 147 -1.42 12.29 -8.80
N TYR A 148 -0.26 11.63 -8.82
CA TYR A 148 0.01 10.59 -9.81
C TYR A 148 -1.05 9.49 -9.75
N HIS A 149 -1.38 8.99 -8.55
CA HIS A 149 -2.39 7.95 -8.36
C HIS A 149 -3.77 8.43 -8.81
N ASN A 150 -4.15 9.66 -8.42
CA ASN A 150 -5.43 10.25 -8.84
C ASN A 150 -5.57 10.33 -10.36
N GLU A 151 -4.51 10.68 -11.06
CA GLU A 151 -4.53 10.94 -12.50
C GLU A 151 -4.34 9.68 -13.34
N ASN A 152 -3.55 8.73 -12.86
CA ASN A 152 -3.10 7.59 -13.67
C ASN A 152 -3.68 6.25 -13.24
N ARG A 153 -4.13 6.10 -12.01
CA ARG A 153 -4.62 4.82 -11.48
C ARG A 153 -6.11 4.87 -11.14
N PHE A 154 -6.57 5.95 -10.56
CA PHE A 154 -7.95 6.08 -10.09
C PHE A 154 -8.94 6.05 -11.25
N GLN A 155 -9.95 5.19 -11.15
CA GLN A 155 -11.01 5.04 -12.14
C GLN A 155 -12.14 6.04 -11.84
N ARG A 156 -12.37 6.94 -12.75
CA ARG A 156 -13.41 7.96 -12.63
C ARG A 156 -14.70 7.54 -13.28
#